data_7005e3f9dd11ff7cb366fde56f8290be
#
_entry.id   7005e3f9dd11ff7cb366fde56f8290be
#
_cell.length_a   1.000
_cell.length_b   1.000
_cell.length_c   1.000
_cell.angle_alpha   90.00
_cell.angle_beta   90.00
_cell.angle_gamma   90.00
#
_symmetry.space_group_name_H-M   'P 1'
#
loop_
_entity.id
_entity.type
_entity.pdbx_description
1 polymer ?
#
loop_
_entity_poly.entity_id
_entity_poly.type
_entity_poly.pdbx_seq_one_letter_code
_entity_poly.pdbx_strand_id
1 'polypeptide(L)'
;IAEAYRTAGRLAASVTPKIIRRSGNRVDLVFEISEGKVVENERISFVGNKAFTDRRLRQVLETKQAGLLRNLIQRDTYVAERLELDKKVLTDFYLSRGFIDFQVLDASAELSRERDATFVTFTVREGLSYNIGKVTTVSEVEGLDAAEFEGVQKIRAGQTYSPLLIDNNVTRMETLALKKGLNFIRVEPRITRNARGQVVDVEFAIVRGERIFVERIDIEGNTTTLDQVIRRQFRTVEGDPFNPREIRQAAERIRALGFFSDAQVNAEQGSESDQVVVNVDVEEQPTGSLSFGMSYSVASGVGFNVGFSESNFLGRGQKLALSVSTASSNQSSSFSFTEPALLGRDLRFNIGAYYRTSESDYSVYDTRNIGFSTGIGFPVGEESTLDLRLSVAEDKLYNYTGDSPILTAEEARGAETTFSLGYSYEYDNRITGLNPKGGVLLRFGQDVAGFGGDSEYVKTTALAMAETKVMNEEVTLRAVFEGGAITSLGGNVTRVTDRFFGNSKIRGFEPNGIGPRDLTATDDDALGGNMFAVARFEAEFPVGLPEEYGITGGAFLDVGSVWSLDNTNGGAVDDSFIPRATVGVSVFWTTPIGPLRFNFSHAVKKEDYDKEQTFDLTISTKF
;
A
#
# COMPACT_ATOMS: atom_id res chain seq x y z
N ILE A 1 -36.74 9.43 4.93
CA ILE A 1 -36.41 10.32 3.77
C ILE A 1 -35.56 11.49 4.26
N ALA A 2 -36.00 12.32 5.28
CA ALA A 2 -35.22 13.46 5.77
C ALA A 2 -33.80 13.02 6.24
N GLU A 3 -33.72 11.88 6.93
CA GLU A 3 -32.45 11.33 7.39
C GLU A 3 -31.50 10.95 6.22
N ALA A 4 -32.02 10.32 5.18
CA ALA A 4 -31.25 10.02 3.98
C ALA A 4 -30.65 11.27 3.32
N TYR A 5 -31.36 12.38 3.31
CA TYR A 5 -30.85 13.66 2.84
C TYR A 5 -29.74 14.22 3.77
N ARG A 6 -29.92 14.10 5.09
CA ARG A 6 -28.93 14.54 6.08
C ARG A 6 -27.62 13.72 5.95
N THR A 7 -27.74 12.41 5.84
CA THR A 7 -26.58 11.51 5.62
C THR A 7 -25.85 11.84 4.30
N ALA A 8 -26.60 12.31 3.29
CA ALA A 8 -26.04 12.85 2.05
C ALA A 8 -25.50 14.31 2.17
N GLY A 9 -25.37 14.85 3.39
CA GLY A 9 -24.83 16.19 3.64
C GLY A 9 -25.78 17.35 3.38
N ARG A 10 -27.08 17.09 3.17
CA ARG A 10 -28.09 18.11 2.95
C ARG A 10 -28.83 18.44 4.26
N LEU A 11 -28.14 19.09 5.20
CA LEU A 11 -28.66 19.38 6.53
C LEU A 11 -29.88 20.30 6.52
N ALA A 12 -30.05 21.12 5.50
CA ALA A 12 -31.19 22.01 5.32
C ALA A 12 -32.37 21.35 4.60
N ALA A 13 -32.27 20.05 4.28
CA ALA A 13 -33.37 19.36 3.62
C ALA A 13 -34.58 19.27 4.52
N SER A 14 -35.74 19.63 3.97
CA SER A 14 -37.05 19.52 4.65
C SER A 14 -37.96 18.59 3.84
N VAL A 15 -38.67 17.73 4.54
CA VAL A 15 -39.63 16.79 3.95
C VAL A 15 -40.99 17.04 4.61
N THR A 16 -41.93 17.53 3.85
CA THR A 16 -43.28 17.81 4.33
C THR A 16 -44.28 16.84 3.71
N PRO A 17 -44.85 15.90 4.49
CA PRO A 17 -45.88 15.00 3.95
C PRO A 17 -47.18 15.75 3.71
N LYS A 18 -47.78 15.60 2.54
CA LYS A 18 -49.12 16.11 2.18
C LYS A 18 -50.06 14.96 1.86
N ILE A 19 -51.20 14.94 2.51
CA ILE A 19 -52.23 13.94 2.28
C ILE A 19 -53.31 14.55 1.35
N ILE A 20 -53.44 14.00 0.17
CA ILE A 20 -54.45 14.40 -0.82
C ILE A 20 -55.58 13.35 -0.80
N ARG A 21 -56.74 13.75 -0.33
CA ARG A 21 -57.90 12.85 -0.33
C ARG A 21 -58.49 12.73 -1.73
N ARG A 22 -58.74 11.51 -2.17
CA ARG A 22 -59.35 11.16 -3.44
C ARG A 22 -60.73 10.57 -3.23
N SER A 23 -61.53 10.50 -4.29
CA SER A 23 -62.82 9.81 -4.29
C SER A 23 -62.61 8.29 -4.07
N GLY A 24 -63.61 7.62 -3.47
CA GLY A 24 -63.57 6.18 -3.24
C GLY A 24 -62.69 5.74 -2.07
N ASN A 25 -62.64 6.52 -0.98
CA ASN A 25 -61.91 6.23 0.25
C ASN A 25 -60.39 5.98 0.06
N ARG A 26 -59.81 6.64 -0.95
CA ARG A 26 -58.40 6.61 -1.28
C ARG A 26 -57.69 7.90 -0.89
N VAL A 27 -56.44 7.80 -0.52
CA VAL A 27 -55.56 8.95 -0.25
C VAL A 27 -54.23 8.79 -1.02
N ASP A 28 -53.74 9.89 -1.55
CA ASP A 28 -52.36 9.94 -2.06
C ASP A 28 -51.52 10.61 -0.97
N LEU A 29 -50.40 9.99 -0.64
CA LEU A 29 -49.38 10.56 0.22
C LEU A 29 -48.28 11.17 -0.67
N VAL A 30 -48.18 12.49 -0.67
CA VAL A 30 -47.17 13.23 -1.43
C VAL A 30 -46.17 13.81 -0.47
N PHE A 31 -44.89 13.51 -0.68
CA PHE A 31 -43.81 14.14 0.07
C PHE A 31 -43.27 15.33 -0.74
N GLU A 32 -43.48 16.52 -0.23
CA GLU A 32 -42.85 17.72 -0.76
C GLU A 32 -41.47 17.86 -0.14
N ILE A 33 -40.42 17.77 -1.00
CA ILE A 33 -39.04 17.76 -0.55
C ILE A 33 -38.37 19.05 -1.03
N SER A 34 -37.83 19.80 -0.07
CA SER A 34 -36.89 20.88 -0.35
C SER A 34 -35.50 20.38 0.04
N GLU A 35 -34.67 20.07 -0.95
CA GLU A 35 -33.40 19.40 -0.72
C GLU A 35 -32.36 20.29 -0.01
N GLY A 36 -32.45 21.60 -0.16
CA GLY A 36 -31.42 22.52 0.32
C GLY A 36 -30.11 22.39 -0.44
N LYS A 37 -29.10 23.13 -0.03
CA LYS A 37 -27.74 23.00 -0.54
C LYS A 37 -27.01 21.88 0.22
N VAL A 38 -25.98 21.28 -0.42
CA VAL A 38 -24.98 20.47 0.27
C VAL A 38 -24.18 21.37 1.19
N VAL A 39 -23.98 20.97 2.43
CA VAL A 39 -23.21 21.72 3.42
C VAL A 39 -21.79 21.21 3.39
N GLU A 40 -20.85 22.10 3.09
CA GLU A 40 -19.43 21.81 3.00
C GLU A 40 -18.71 22.14 4.31
N ASN A 41 -17.61 21.45 4.62
CA ASN A 41 -16.74 21.79 5.73
C ASN A 41 -15.78 22.91 5.30
N GLU A 42 -16.17 24.14 5.53
CA GLU A 42 -15.38 25.32 5.14
C GLU A 42 -14.06 25.38 5.91
N ARG A 43 -14.08 25.00 7.19
CA ARG A 43 -12.89 25.01 8.04
C ARG A 43 -12.95 23.94 9.11
N ILE A 44 -11.80 23.26 9.29
CA ILE A 44 -11.55 22.33 10.39
C ILE A 44 -10.42 22.90 11.25
N SER A 45 -10.70 23.15 12.52
CA SER A 45 -9.79 23.78 13.47
C SER A 45 -9.56 22.88 14.68
N PHE A 46 -8.40 23.05 15.33
CA PHE A 46 -8.07 22.34 16.55
C PHE A 46 -7.72 23.33 17.65
N VAL A 47 -8.11 23.00 18.87
CA VAL A 47 -7.80 23.78 20.08
C VAL A 47 -7.16 22.84 21.09
N GLY A 48 -6.00 23.25 21.62
CA GLY A 48 -5.26 22.47 22.62
C GLY A 48 -4.14 21.58 22.06
N ASN A 49 -4.03 21.46 20.74
CA ASN A 49 -2.92 20.77 20.06
C ASN A 49 -1.63 21.63 20.13
N LYS A 50 -0.53 20.99 20.55
CA LYS A 50 0.81 21.61 20.66
C LYS A 50 1.88 20.76 19.99
N ALA A 51 1.72 19.43 20.02
CA ALA A 51 2.67 18.48 19.49
C ALA A 51 2.58 18.38 17.95
N PHE A 52 1.39 18.53 17.41
CA PHE A 52 1.14 18.46 15.97
C PHE A 52 0.38 19.70 15.50
N THR A 53 0.65 20.12 14.28
CA THR A 53 -0.04 21.27 13.68
C THR A 53 -1.45 20.89 13.24
N ASP A 54 -2.33 21.87 13.10
CA ASP A 54 -3.67 21.68 12.53
C ASP A 54 -3.61 20.99 11.17
N ARG A 55 -2.63 21.39 10.34
CA ARG A 55 -2.36 20.77 9.05
C ARG A 55 -2.14 19.27 9.16
N ARG A 56 -1.24 18.83 10.07
CA ARG A 56 -0.95 17.42 10.26
C ARG A 56 -2.17 16.65 10.78
N LEU A 57 -2.94 17.26 11.67
CA LEU A 57 -4.14 16.63 12.24
C LEU A 57 -5.26 16.50 11.21
N ARG A 58 -5.49 17.53 10.37
CA ARG A 58 -6.47 17.44 9.28
C ARG A 58 -6.18 16.32 8.29
N GLN A 59 -4.90 16.02 8.01
CA GLN A 59 -4.53 14.90 7.15
C GLN A 59 -4.95 13.53 7.71
N VAL A 60 -5.03 13.42 9.03
CA VAL A 60 -5.41 12.19 9.74
C VAL A 60 -6.91 11.92 9.66
N LEU A 61 -7.74 12.98 9.65
CA LEU A 61 -9.20 12.88 9.65
C LEU A 61 -9.74 12.28 8.35
N GLU A 62 -10.87 11.58 8.45
CA GLU A 62 -11.68 11.20 7.29
C GLU A 62 -12.47 12.39 6.74
N THR A 63 -12.94 13.27 7.63
CA THR A 63 -13.57 14.53 7.25
C THR A 63 -12.55 15.47 6.62
N LYS A 64 -12.85 15.96 5.42
CA LYS A 64 -11.96 16.86 4.68
C LYS A 64 -12.54 18.26 4.63
N GLN A 65 -11.64 19.26 4.58
CA GLN A 65 -11.96 20.66 4.41
C GLN A 65 -12.16 20.98 2.93
N ALA A 66 -13.08 21.90 2.61
CA ALA A 66 -13.36 22.33 1.24
C ALA A 66 -12.14 22.92 0.56
N GLY A 67 -11.77 22.37 -0.60
CA GLY A 67 -10.57 22.74 -1.36
C GLY A 67 -10.87 23.53 -2.64
N LEU A 68 -9.82 23.85 -3.40
CA LEU A 68 -9.91 24.58 -4.68
C LEU A 68 -10.83 23.89 -5.71
N LEU A 69 -10.82 22.56 -5.71
CA LEU A 69 -11.57 21.74 -6.67
C LEU A 69 -12.86 21.16 -6.06
N ARG A 70 -13.41 21.82 -5.05
CA ARG A 70 -14.60 21.38 -4.29
C ARG A 70 -15.78 20.95 -5.17
N ASN A 71 -15.96 21.56 -6.33
CA ASN A 71 -17.06 21.19 -7.25
C ASN A 71 -16.89 19.79 -7.87
N LEU A 72 -15.70 19.17 -7.75
CA LEU A 72 -15.38 17.83 -8.26
C LEU A 72 -15.21 16.80 -7.14
N ILE A 73 -15.09 17.25 -5.86
CA ILE A 73 -14.87 16.37 -4.71
C ILE A 73 -16.05 16.47 -3.78
N GLN A 74 -16.77 15.36 -3.58
CA GLN A 74 -17.86 15.28 -2.58
C GLN A 74 -17.39 14.84 -1.18
N ARG A 75 -16.07 14.75 -0.93
CA ARG A 75 -15.51 14.30 0.37
C ARG A 75 -15.47 15.40 1.43
N ASP A 76 -15.65 16.64 1.05
CA ASP A 76 -15.74 17.83 1.91
C ASP A 76 -17.13 18.09 2.48
N THR A 77 -18.09 17.25 2.15
CA THR A 77 -19.46 17.31 2.69
C THR A 77 -19.48 16.96 4.18
N TYR A 78 -20.18 17.76 4.97
CA TYR A 78 -20.40 17.48 6.38
C TYR A 78 -21.28 16.24 6.58
N VAL A 79 -20.79 15.28 7.37
CA VAL A 79 -21.52 14.07 7.79
C VAL A 79 -21.25 13.86 9.28
N ALA A 80 -22.30 13.87 10.11
CA ALA A 80 -22.16 13.82 11.56
C ALA A 80 -21.50 12.51 12.05
N GLU A 81 -21.81 11.38 11.43
CA GLU A 81 -21.23 10.08 11.77
C GLU A 81 -19.72 10.03 11.55
N ARG A 82 -19.19 10.75 10.54
CA ARG A 82 -17.75 10.87 10.31
C ARG A 82 -17.06 11.60 11.45
N LEU A 83 -17.72 12.54 12.10
CA LEU A 83 -17.13 13.27 13.23
C LEU A 83 -16.85 12.35 14.42
N GLU A 84 -17.71 11.37 14.69
CA GLU A 84 -17.48 10.36 15.74
C GLU A 84 -16.33 9.41 15.35
N LEU A 85 -16.25 9.03 14.07
CA LEU A 85 -15.11 8.27 13.56
C LEU A 85 -13.80 9.05 13.71
N ASP A 86 -13.82 10.35 13.37
CA ASP A 86 -12.66 11.22 13.46
C ASP A 86 -12.14 11.37 14.89
N LYS A 87 -13.03 11.42 15.90
CA LYS A 87 -12.62 11.38 17.33
C LYS A 87 -11.82 10.13 17.65
N LYS A 88 -12.25 8.97 17.15
CA LYS A 88 -11.55 7.71 17.34
C LYS A 88 -10.21 7.71 16.61
N VAL A 89 -10.20 8.13 15.35
CA VAL A 89 -8.99 8.20 14.53
C VAL A 89 -7.95 9.13 15.15
N LEU A 90 -8.35 10.30 15.67
CA LEU A 90 -7.48 11.20 16.42
C LEU A 90 -6.94 10.56 17.69
N THR A 91 -7.78 9.85 18.43
CA THR A 91 -7.36 9.14 19.66
C THR A 91 -6.30 8.09 19.31
N ASP A 92 -6.54 7.25 18.33
CA ASP A 92 -5.61 6.22 17.88
C ASP A 92 -4.29 6.82 17.36
N PHE A 93 -4.38 7.95 16.64
CA PHE A 93 -3.23 8.69 16.16
C PHE A 93 -2.32 9.15 17.31
N TYR A 94 -2.87 9.76 18.34
CA TYR A 94 -2.10 10.24 19.48
C TYR A 94 -1.60 9.10 20.36
N LEU A 95 -2.43 8.09 20.64
CA LEU A 95 -2.04 6.91 21.42
C LEU A 95 -0.87 6.17 20.79
N SER A 96 -0.86 6.03 19.45
CA SER A 96 0.25 5.38 18.72
C SER A 96 1.55 6.18 18.75
N ARG A 97 1.55 7.41 19.28
CA ARG A 97 2.70 8.31 19.44
C ARG A 97 3.04 8.59 20.89
N GLY A 98 2.53 7.77 21.79
CA GLY A 98 2.89 7.81 23.21
C GLY A 98 2.03 8.74 24.07
N PHE A 99 1.03 9.41 23.51
CA PHE A 99 0.16 10.33 24.27
C PHE A 99 -0.96 9.55 24.97
N ILE A 100 -0.61 8.87 26.05
CA ILE A 100 -1.53 7.95 26.77
C ILE A 100 -2.75 8.68 27.35
N ASP A 101 -2.58 9.94 27.76
CA ASP A 101 -3.62 10.74 28.39
C ASP A 101 -4.40 11.63 27.38
N PHE A 102 -4.23 11.36 26.08
CA PHE A 102 -4.94 12.08 25.05
C PHE A 102 -6.47 11.91 25.17
N GLN A 103 -7.17 13.00 25.04
CA GLN A 103 -8.63 13.03 25.03
C GLN A 103 -9.13 14.07 24.06
N VAL A 104 -10.14 13.72 23.28
CA VAL A 104 -10.99 14.67 22.58
C VAL A 104 -12.05 15.14 23.57
N LEU A 105 -11.94 16.40 24.01
CA LEU A 105 -12.85 16.98 25.00
C LEU A 105 -14.19 17.36 24.37
N ASP A 106 -14.14 17.87 23.13
CA ASP A 106 -15.31 18.25 22.37
C ASP A 106 -15.03 18.20 20.86
N ALA A 107 -16.04 17.95 20.07
CA ALA A 107 -16.00 18.08 18.63
C ALA A 107 -17.33 18.70 18.19
N SER A 108 -17.32 20.00 17.94
CA SER A 108 -18.49 20.77 17.58
C SER A 108 -18.47 21.15 16.10
N ALA A 109 -19.65 21.19 15.51
CA ALA A 109 -19.85 21.64 14.15
C ALA A 109 -20.86 22.78 14.14
N GLU A 110 -20.42 23.95 13.75
CA GLU A 110 -21.25 25.16 13.68
C GLU A 110 -21.62 25.47 12.22
N LEU A 111 -22.89 25.62 11.94
CA LEU A 111 -23.39 26.02 10.63
C LEU A 111 -23.24 27.54 10.43
N SER A 112 -22.81 27.92 9.23
CA SER A 112 -22.83 29.33 8.81
C SER A 112 -24.26 29.93 8.90
N ARG A 113 -24.35 31.25 8.98
CA ARG A 113 -25.65 31.94 8.97
C ARG A 113 -26.45 31.65 7.69
N GLU A 114 -25.79 31.48 6.58
CA GLU A 114 -26.38 31.16 5.28
C GLU A 114 -26.70 29.68 5.11
N ARG A 115 -26.31 28.82 6.09
CA ARG A 115 -26.53 27.38 6.14
C ARG A 115 -25.96 26.61 4.94
N ASP A 116 -24.87 27.08 4.39
CA ASP A 116 -24.18 26.46 3.26
C ASP A 116 -22.74 26.01 3.59
N ALA A 117 -22.25 26.32 4.79
CA ALA A 117 -20.93 25.93 5.26
C ALA A 117 -20.96 25.47 6.73
N THR A 118 -20.04 24.59 7.10
CA THR A 118 -19.85 24.12 8.47
C THR A 118 -18.42 24.44 8.92
N PHE A 119 -18.31 24.91 10.15
CA PHE A 119 -17.05 25.12 10.86
C PHE A 119 -16.92 24.02 11.92
N VAL A 120 -15.96 23.11 11.74
CA VAL A 120 -15.72 22.00 12.66
C VAL A 120 -14.57 22.36 13.57
N THR A 121 -14.76 22.22 14.89
CA THR A 121 -13.71 22.48 15.88
C THR A 121 -13.55 21.28 16.80
N PHE A 122 -12.34 20.74 16.83
CA PHE A 122 -11.94 19.70 17.78
C PHE A 122 -11.19 20.35 18.95
N THR A 123 -11.71 20.21 20.15
CA THR A 123 -11.03 20.61 21.38
C THR A 123 -10.36 19.38 21.98
N VAL A 124 -9.04 19.40 22.08
CA VAL A 124 -8.26 18.26 22.52
C VAL A 124 -7.40 18.59 23.74
N ARG A 125 -7.10 17.56 24.52
CA ARG A 125 -6.07 17.57 25.57
C ARG A 125 -5.06 16.50 25.24
N GLU A 126 -3.83 16.92 24.87
CA GLU A 126 -2.80 15.98 24.41
C GLU A 126 -2.18 15.15 25.52
N GLY A 127 -1.97 15.76 26.69
CA GLY A 127 -1.13 15.15 27.73
C GLY A 127 0.35 15.16 27.38
N LEU A 128 1.10 14.21 27.93
CA LEU A 128 2.53 14.02 27.66
C LEU A 128 2.75 12.79 26.79
N SER A 129 3.79 12.84 25.94
CA SER A 129 4.25 11.65 25.21
C SER A 129 5.19 10.84 26.08
N TYR A 130 5.00 9.52 26.09
CA TYR A 130 5.76 8.56 26.88
C TYR A 130 6.53 7.60 25.98
N ASN A 131 7.74 7.26 26.41
CA ASN A 131 8.52 6.18 25.85
C ASN A 131 8.44 4.94 26.73
N ILE A 132 8.76 3.78 26.18
CA ILE A 132 8.90 2.54 26.93
C ILE A 132 10.12 2.65 27.85
N GLY A 133 9.93 2.42 29.15
CA GLY A 133 10.98 2.34 30.15
C GLY A 133 11.50 0.92 30.29
N LYS A 134 11.31 0.34 31.46
CA LYS A 134 11.67 -1.06 31.74
C LYS A 134 10.63 -2.00 31.14
N VAL A 135 11.08 -3.10 30.57
CA VAL A 135 10.22 -4.21 30.11
C VAL A 135 10.59 -5.44 30.92
N THR A 136 9.61 -6.06 31.56
CA THR A 136 9.79 -7.28 32.39
C THR A 136 8.72 -8.31 32.05
N THR A 137 9.06 -9.57 32.22
CA THR A 137 8.10 -10.67 32.14
C THR A 137 8.10 -11.40 33.48
N VAL A 138 6.93 -11.67 34.00
CA VAL A 138 6.75 -12.45 35.22
C VAL A 138 5.77 -13.60 34.98
N SER A 139 6.02 -14.75 35.57
CA SER A 139 5.10 -15.89 35.52
C SER A 139 4.41 -16.05 36.87
N GLU A 140 3.09 -16.03 36.86
CA GLU A 140 2.24 -16.39 37.98
C GLU A 140 1.77 -17.86 37.89
N VAL A 141 2.26 -18.59 36.86
CA VAL A 141 1.94 -19.98 36.60
C VAL A 141 3.11 -20.85 37.13
N GLU A 142 2.80 -21.73 38.05
CA GLU A 142 3.79 -22.62 38.67
C GLU A 142 4.45 -23.52 37.60
N GLY A 143 5.79 -23.59 37.63
CA GLY A 143 6.58 -24.41 36.72
C GLY A 143 6.81 -23.81 35.33
N LEU A 144 6.36 -22.58 35.06
CA LEU A 144 6.57 -21.92 33.79
C LEU A 144 7.69 -20.87 33.89
N ASP A 145 8.74 -21.02 33.06
CA ASP A 145 9.87 -20.09 33.02
C ASP A 145 9.53 -18.85 32.20
N ALA A 146 9.51 -17.68 32.81
CA ALA A 146 9.26 -16.41 32.15
C ALA A 146 10.35 -16.04 31.11
N ALA A 147 11.60 -16.49 31.31
CA ALA A 147 12.71 -16.18 30.40
C ALA A 147 12.49 -16.72 28.98
N GLU A 148 11.77 -17.83 28.83
CA GLU A 148 11.44 -18.38 27.53
C GLU A 148 10.54 -17.44 26.70
N PHE A 149 9.69 -16.66 27.36
CA PHE A 149 8.77 -15.70 26.73
C PHE A 149 9.44 -14.36 26.44
N GLU A 150 10.51 -14.01 27.15
CA GLU A 150 11.30 -12.82 26.85
C GLU A 150 11.95 -12.89 25.46
N GLY A 151 12.33 -14.09 25.02
CA GLY A 151 12.96 -14.31 23.72
C GLY A 151 12.11 -13.94 22.50
N VAL A 152 10.78 -13.90 22.64
CA VAL A 152 9.86 -13.52 21.54
C VAL A 152 9.42 -12.05 21.58
N GLN A 153 9.85 -11.30 22.60
CA GLN A 153 9.55 -9.88 22.71
C GLN A 153 10.32 -9.07 21.68
N LYS A 154 9.62 -8.17 21.02
CA LYS A 154 10.23 -7.20 20.08
C LYS A 154 10.19 -5.76 20.61
N ILE A 155 9.65 -5.57 21.80
CA ILE A 155 9.60 -4.27 22.46
C ILE A 155 10.92 -3.95 23.15
N ARG A 156 11.36 -2.70 23.08
CA ARG A 156 12.65 -2.26 23.66
C ARG A 156 12.47 -0.95 24.43
N ALA A 157 13.25 -0.79 25.48
CA ALA A 157 13.36 0.48 26.20
C ALA A 157 13.75 1.62 25.24
N GLY A 158 13.17 2.81 25.43
CA GLY A 158 13.39 3.99 24.59
C GLY A 158 12.47 4.08 23.36
N GLN A 159 11.75 3.03 22.99
CA GLN A 159 10.74 3.13 21.93
C GLN A 159 9.56 3.98 22.40
N THR A 160 8.92 4.69 21.48
CA THR A 160 7.67 5.40 21.78
C THR A 160 6.58 4.38 22.16
N TYR A 161 5.89 4.64 23.25
CA TYR A 161 4.77 3.79 23.67
C TYR A 161 3.67 3.78 22.59
N SER A 162 3.11 2.60 22.36
CA SER A 162 1.94 2.41 21.51
C SER A 162 1.14 1.21 22.01
N PRO A 163 -0.20 1.31 22.12
CA PRO A 163 -1.04 0.17 22.47
C PRO A 163 -0.86 -1.01 21.52
N LEU A 164 -0.73 -0.74 20.22
CA LEU A 164 -0.51 -1.76 19.18
C LEU A 164 0.81 -2.52 19.41
N LEU A 165 1.86 -1.82 19.84
CA LEU A 165 3.15 -2.45 20.16
C LEU A 165 3.03 -3.42 21.34
N ILE A 166 2.28 -3.04 22.37
CA ILE A 166 1.99 -3.90 23.54
C ILE A 166 1.17 -5.11 23.10
N ASP A 167 0.07 -4.90 22.37
CA ASP A 167 -0.85 -5.96 21.94
C ASP A 167 -0.16 -7.00 21.06
N ASN A 168 0.70 -6.55 20.14
CA ASN A 168 1.50 -7.46 19.30
C ASN A 168 2.49 -8.31 20.13
N ASN A 169 3.08 -7.76 21.19
CA ASN A 169 3.95 -8.56 22.07
C ASN A 169 3.15 -9.58 22.87
N VAL A 170 1.99 -9.20 23.41
CA VAL A 170 1.08 -10.15 24.06
C VAL A 170 0.70 -11.29 23.09
N THR A 171 0.31 -10.95 21.87
CA THR A 171 -0.05 -11.95 20.84
C THR A 171 1.10 -12.93 20.55
N ARG A 172 2.35 -12.43 20.45
CA ARG A 172 3.54 -13.31 20.25
C ARG A 172 3.75 -14.26 21.42
N MET A 173 3.62 -13.76 22.63
CA MET A 173 3.79 -14.57 23.86
C MET A 173 2.68 -15.62 23.97
N GLU A 174 1.42 -15.26 23.75
CA GLU A 174 0.30 -16.20 23.75
C GLU A 174 0.43 -17.25 22.63
N THR A 175 0.91 -16.84 21.43
CA THR A 175 1.20 -17.77 20.33
C THR A 175 2.32 -18.76 20.70
N LEU A 176 3.36 -18.31 21.42
CA LEU A 176 4.39 -19.21 21.94
C LEU A 176 3.81 -20.20 22.96
N ALA A 177 2.94 -19.73 23.86
CA ALA A 177 2.26 -20.60 24.84
C ALA A 177 1.47 -21.72 24.12
N LEU A 178 0.67 -21.36 23.10
CA LEU A 178 -0.08 -22.33 22.31
C LEU A 178 0.83 -23.35 21.60
N LYS A 179 1.94 -22.90 20.99
CA LYS A 179 2.93 -23.79 20.36
C LYS A 179 3.56 -24.78 21.33
N LYS A 180 3.62 -24.44 22.61
CA LYS A 180 4.09 -25.31 23.72
C LYS A 180 2.99 -26.18 24.31
N GLY A 181 1.76 -26.10 23.81
CA GLY A 181 0.62 -26.84 24.34
C GLY A 181 0.01 -26.26 25.62
N LEU A 182 0.35 -25.01 25.95
CA LEU A 182 -0.15 -24.28 27.12
C LEU A 182 -1.43 -23.51 26.76
N ASN A 183 -2.53 -24.22 26.63
CA ASN A 183 -3.76 -23.74 26.00
C ASN A 183 -4.55 -22.67 26.80
N PHE A 184 -4.31 -22.56 28.12
CA PHE A 184 -5.05 -21.65 29.01
C PHE A 184 -4.13 -20.62 29.66
N ILE A 185 -3.14 -20.16 28.90
CA ILE A 185 -2.25 -19.07 29.32
C ILE A 185 -2.74 -17.77 28.69
N ARG A 186 -2.83 -16.74 29.48
CA ARG A 186 -3.03 -15.35 29.05
C ARG A 186 -1.85 -14.50 29.47
N VAL A 187 -1.58 -13.48 28.69
CA VAL A 187 -0.55 -12.49 29.01
C VAL A 187 -1.22 -11.15 29.27
N GLU A 188 -1.10 -10.67 30.49
CA GLU A 188 -1.67 -9.40 30.92
C GLU A 188 -0.58 -8.34 30.97
N PRO A 189 -0.68 -7.28 30.14
CA PRO A 189 0.25 -6.17 30.21
C PRO A 189 -0.12 -5.27 31.39
N ARG A 190 0.79 -5.12 32.34
CA ARG A 190 0.68 -4.20 33.48
C ARG A 190 1.54 -2.97 33.21
N ILE A 191 0.91 -1.83 33.17
CA ILE A 191 1.53 -0.57 32.75
C ILE A 191 1.69 0.34 33.95
N THR A 192 2.94 0.68 34.30
CA THR A 192 3.28 1.61 35.37
C THR A 192 3.86 2.89 34.78
N ARG A 193 3.26 4.04 35.09
CA ARG A 193 3.66 5.34 34.54
C ARG A 193 4.64 6.05 35.47
N ASN A 194 5.72 6.57 34.88
CA ASN A 194 6.61 7.51 35.51
C ASN A 194 6.52 8.87 34.81
N ALA A 195 5.69 9.76 35.33
CA ALA A 195 5.44 11.07 34.72
C ALA A 195 6.68 11.98 34.72
N ARG A 196 7.56 11.87 35.72
CA ARG A 196 8.80 12.69 35.77
C ARG A 196 9.78 12.29 34.68
N GLY A 197 9.91 11.00 34.41
CA GLY A 197 10.80 10.46 33.38
C GLY A 197 10.14 10.41 31.99
N GLN A 198 8.85 10.67 31.88
CA GLN A 198 8.06 10.45 30.65
C GLN A 198 8.27 9.04 30.07
N VAL A 199 8.32 8.05 30.96
CA VAL A 199 8.49 6.65 30.61
C VAL A 199 7.36 5.80 31.17
N VAL A 200 7.09 4.70 30.49
CA VAL A 200 6.13 3.69 30.89
C VAL A 200 6.85 2.38 31.04
N ASP A 201 6.86 1.85 32.26
CA ASP A 201 7.34 0.50 32.50
C ASP A 201 6.23 -0.49 32.18
N VAL A 202 6.58 -1.55 31.48
CA VAL A 202 5.65 -2.59 31.03
C VAL A 202 6.08 -3.92 31.63
N GLU A 203 5.17 -4.52 32.40
CA GLU A 203 5.31 -5.87 32.91
C GLU A 203 4.31 -6.78 32.20
N PHE A 204 4.80 -7.80 31.52
CA PHE A 204 3.96 -8.85 30.96
C PHE A 204 3.80 -9.95 31.98
N ALA A 205 2.62 -10.02 32.62
CA ALA A 205 2.29 -11.08 33.57
C ALA A 205 1.66 -12.27 32.83
N ILE A 206 2.32 -13.42 32.93
CA ILE A 206 1.81 -14.68 32.39
C ILE A 206 0.91 -15.30 33.45
N VAL A 207 -0.38 -15.35 33.18
CA VAL A 207 -1.41 -15.81 34.10
C VAL A 207 -2.17 -17.01 33.55
N ARG A 208 -2.83 -17.76 34.44
CA ARG A 208 -3.75 -18.81 34.00
C ARG A 208 -5.09 -18.19 33.64
N GLY A 209 -5.49 -18.35 32.39
CA GLY A 209 -6.80 -17.93 31.89
C GLY A 209 -7.93 -18.88 32.31
N GLU A 210 -9.15 -18.45 32.11
CA GLU A 210 -10.35 -19.27 32.30
C GLU A 210 -10.39 -20.44 31.31
N ARG A 211 -10.93 -21.57 31.74
CA ARG A 211 -11.12 -22.74 30.90
C ARG A 211 -12.46 -22.66 30.19
N ILE A 212 -12.52 -21.83 29.19
CA ILE A 212 -13.69 -21.65 28.33
C ILE A 212 -13.32 -22.15 26.93
N PHE A 213 -14.21 -22.87 26.28
CA PHE A 213 -13.99 -23.45 24.95
C PHE A 213 -14.96 -22.84 23.93
N VAL A 214 -14.56 -22.81 22.68
CA VAL A 214 -15.44 -22.47 21.58
C VAL A 214 -16.32 -23.66 21.25
N GLU A 215 -17.62 -23.57 21.51
CA GLU A 215 -18.58 -24.62 21.16
C GLU A 215 -18.76 -24.71 19.65
N ARG A 216 -19.06 -23.58 19.02
CA ARG A 216 -19.23 -23.44 17.57
C ARG A 216 -19.02 -22.01 17.10
N ILE A 217 -18.82 -21.85 15.80
CA ILE A 217 -18.74 -20.58 15.11
C ILE A 217 -19.89 -20.53 14.12
N ASP A 218 -20.89 -19.71 14.39
CA ASP A 218 -22.06 -19.51 13.54
C ASP A 218 -21.83 -18.31 12.63
N ILE A 219 -22.04 -18.48 11.32
CA ILE A 219 -21.80 -17.44 10.33
C ILE A 219 -23.12 -17.17 9.59
N GLU A 220 -23.56 -15.90 9.60
CA GLU A 220 -24.80 -15.45 8.98
C GLU A 220 -24.58 -14.24 8.08
N GLY A 221 -25.46 -14.07 7.08
CA GLY A 221 -25.42 -12.93 6.15
C GLY A 221 -24.57 -13.12 4.89
N ASN A 222 -23.77 -14.18 4.81
CA ASN A 222 -22.94 -14.51 3.65
C ASN A 222 -23.75 -15.26 2.57
N THR A 223 -24.37 -14.52 1.68
CA THR A 223 -25.21 -15.10 0.61
C THR A 223 -24.39 -15.54 -0.62
N THR A 224 -23.32 -14.84 -0.93
CA THR A 224 -22.41 -15.10 -2.06
C THR A 224 -21.08 -15.69 -1.59
N THR A 225 -20.52 -15.15 -0.51
CA THR A 225 -19.22 -15.57 0.03
C THR A 225 -19.37 -16.92 0.72
N LEU A 226 -18.53 -17.87 0.34
CA LEU A 226 -18.53 -19.20 0.97
C LEU A 226 -18.08 -19.12 2.42
N ASP A 227 -18.72 -19.91 3.28
CA ASP A 227 -18.46 -20.03 4.72
C ASP A 227 -16.97 -20.21 5.04
N GLN A 228 -16.30 -21.06 4.27
CA GLN A 228 -14.86 -21.33 4.43
C GLN A 228 -13.98 -20.07 4.29
N VAL A 229 -14.42 -19.05 3.56
CA VAL A 229 -13.66 -17.80 3.35
C VAL A 229 -13.65 -16.95 4.62
N ILE A 230 -14.76 -16.94 5.33
CA ILE A 230 -14.92 -16.27 6.63
C ILE A 230 -14.27 -17.10 7.72
N ARG A 231 -14.56 -18.38 7.76
CA ARG A 231 -14.08 -19.34 8.78
C ARG A 231 -12.54 -19.40 8.85
N ARG A 232 -11.85 -19.34 7.70
CA ARG A 232 -10.37 -19.31 7.67
C ARG A 232 -9.75 -18.05 8.27
N GLN A 233 -10.53 -17.00 8.55
CA GLN A 233 -10.03 -15.82 9.26
C GLN A 233 -9.85 -16.06 10.75
N PHE A 234 -10.46 -17.11 11.26
CA PHE A 234 -10.25 -17.57 12.63
C PHE A 234 -9.02 -18.47 12.69
N ARG A 235 -8.18 -18.28 13.68
CA ARG A 235 -7.10 -19.22 14.05
C ARG A 235 -7.58 -20.25 15.04
N THR A 236 -8.68 -19.96 15.73
CA THR A 236 -9.38 -20.81 16.70
C THR A 236 -10.46 -21.59 15.96
N VAL A 237 -10.57 -22.89 16.22
CA VAL A 237 -11.63 -23.77 15.69
C VAL A 237 -12.54 -24.23 16.83
N GLU A 238 -13.65 -24.87 16.48
CA GLU A 238 -14.57 -25.45 17.46
C GLU A 238 -13.83 -26.48 18.32
N GLY A 239 -14.03 -26.41 19.64
CA GLY A 239 -13.33 -27.21 20.63
C GLY A 239 -12.03 -26.60 21.17
N ASP A 240 -11.52 -25.56 20.57
CA ASP A 240 -10.34 -24.85 21.04
C ASP A 240 -10.65 -23.96 22.25
N PRO A 241 -9.63 -23.61 23.06
CA PRO A 241 -9.74 -22.60 24.11
C PRO A 241 -10.19 -21.25 23.54
N PHE A 242 -11.18 -20.64 24.17
CA PHE A 242 -11.67 -19.32 23.82
C PHE A 242 -10.66 -18.23 24.17
N ASN A 243 -10.29 -17.41 23.18
CA ASN A 243 -9.44 -16.24 23.36
C ASN A 243 -10.14 -14.99 22.78
N PRO A 244 -10.63 -14.06 23.61
CA PRO A 244 -11.33 -12.85 23.15
C PRO A 244 -10.49 -11.97 22.22
N ARG A 245 -9.16 -12.01 22.35
CA ARG A 245 -8.24 -11.28 21.46
C ARG A 245 -8.24 -11.87 20.06
N GLU A 246 -8.13 -13.19 19.94
CA GLU A 246 -8.20 -13.87 18.63
C GLU A 246 -9.54 -13.62 17.93
N ILE A 247 -10.63 -13.60 18.67
CA ILE A 247 -11.95 -13.28 18.12
C ILE A 247 -11.99 -11.85 17.57
N ARG A 248 -11.46 -10.87 18.30
CA ARG A 248 -11.36 -9.49 17.79
C ARG A 248 -10.46 -9.38 16.57
N GLN A 249 -9.31 -10.05 16.58
CA GLN A 249 -8.40 -10.09 15.44
C GLN A 249 -9.04 -10.79 14.23
N ALA A 250 -9.85 -11.84 14.45
CA ALA A 250 -10.62 -12.47 13.39
C ALA A 250 -11.64 -11.49 12.78
N ALA A 251 -12.34 -10.72 13.61
CA ALA A 251 -13.26 -9.66 13.14
C ALA A 251 -12.53 -8.62 12.28
N GLU A 252 -11.35 -8.19 12.68
CA GLU A 252 -10.52 -7.26 11.91
C GLU A 252 -10.07 -7.88 10.58
N ARG A 253 -9.64 -9.15 10.58
CA ARG A 253 -9.29 -9.88 9.35
C ARG A 253 -10.48 -10.02 8.39
N ILE A 254 -11.69 -10.29 8.92
CA ILE A 254 -12.92 -10.37 8.12
C ILE A 254 -13.23 -9.01 7.48
N ARG A 255 -13.18 -7.93 8.24
CA ARG A 255 -13.36 -6.56 7.71
C ARG A 255 -12.31 -6.20 6.67
N ALA A 256 -11.06 -6.61 6.89
CA ALA A 256 -9.93 -6.36 5.98
C ALA A 256 -10.05 -7.10 4.62
N LEU A 257 -10.92 -8.11 4.50
CA LEU A 257 -11.21 -8.75 3.22
C LEU A 257 -11.82 -7.75 2.22
N GLY A 258 -12.58 -6.76 2.73
CA GLY A 258 -13.28 -5.79 1.88
C GLY A 258 -14.50 -6.35 1.14
N PHE A 259 -15.01 -7.51 1.58
CA PHE A 259 -16.18 -8.18 0.97
C PHE A 259 -17.49 -7.78 1.65
N PHE A 260 -17.38 -7.14 2.80
CA PHE A 260 -18.48 -6.82 3.68
C PHE A 260 -18.53 -5.31 3.98
N SER A 261 -19.71 -4.74 3.95
CA SER A 261 -19.98 -3.35 4.39
C SER A 261 -19.97 -3.27 5.91
N ASP A 262 -20.43 -4.34 6.59
CA ASP A 262 -20.31 -4.53 8.04
C ASP A 262 -19.94 -5.96 8.37
N ALA A 263 -19.23 -6.16 9.47
CA ALA A 263 -18.89 -7.46 10.02
C ALA A 263 -18.79 -7.35 11.54
N GLN A 264 -19.71 -8.01 12.22
CA GLN A 264 -19.78 -8.07 13.68
C GLN A 264 -19.43 -9.48 14.13
N VAL A 265 -18.58 -9.59 15.13
CA VAL A 265 -18.21 -10.88 15.73
C VAL A 265 -18.38 -10.78 17.23
N ASN A 266 -19.33 -11.54 17.75
CA ASN A 266 -19.72 -11.54 19.15
C ASN A 266 -19.57 -12.95 19.73
N ALA A 267 -19.23 -13.04 21.01
CA ALA A 267 -19.22 -14.29 21.74
C ALA A 267 -20.34 -14.29 22.77
N GLU A 268 -21.18 -15.33 22.74
CA GLU A 268 -22.29 -15.52 23.65
C GLU A 268 -22.08 -16.82 24.46
N GLN A 269 -22.75 -16.95 25.58
CA GLN A 269 -22.69 -18.17 26.38
C GLN A 269 -23.24 -19.36 25.58
N GLY A 270 -22.50 -20.46 25.56
CA GLY A 270 -22.90 -21.71 24.91
C GLY A 270 -23.87 -22.56 25.72
N SER A 271 -23.99 -23.81 25.34
CA SER A 271 -24.87 -24.77 25.99
C SER A 271 -24.43 -25.13 27.41
N GLU A 272 -23.12 -25.07 27.69
CA GLU A 272 -22.54 -25.30 29.01
C GLU A 272 -21.88 -24.02 29.53
N SER A 273 -21.65 -23.94 30.86
CA SER A 273 -21.09 -22.73 31.48
C SER A 273 -19.63 -22.44 31.11
N ASP A 274 -18.92 -23.43 30.61
CA ASP A 274 -17.53 -23.36 30.15
C ASP A 274 -17.41 -23.32 28.62
N GLN A 275 -18.52 -22.99 27.91
CA GLN A 275 -18.59 -22.94 26.47
C GLN A 275 -19.11 -21.59 25.98
N VAL A 276 -18.64 -21.18 24.80
CA VAL A 276 -19.11 -19.99 24.09
C VAL A 276 -19.44 -20.30 22.64
N VAL A 277 -20.49 -19.68 22.13
CA VAL A 277 -20.82 -19.64 20.71
C VAL A 277 -20.32 -18.33 20.14
N VAL A 278 -19.57 -18.39 19.06
CA VAL A 278 -19.08 -17.21 18.34
C VAL A 278 -20.02 -16.93 17.16
N ASN A 279 -20.78 -15.85 17.24
CA ASN A 279 -21.69 -15.39 16.20
C ASN A 279 -20.97 -14.39 15.30
N VAL A 280 -21.02 -14.63 14.00
CA VAL A 280 -20.41 -13.81 12.95
C VAL A 280 -21.52 -13.33 12.01
N ASP A 281 -21.92 -12.08 12.16
CA ASP A 281 -22.92 -11.45 11.32
C ASP A 281 -22.22 -10.55 10.30
N VAL A 282 -22.45 -10.81 9.01
CA VAL A 282 -21.84 -10.04 7.92
C VAL A 282 -22.88 -9.47 6.96
N GLU A 283 -22.61 -8.29 6.44
CA GLU A 283 -23.40 -7.67 5.38
C GLU A 283 -22.52 -7.54 4.12
N GLU A 284 -22.86 -8.27 3.07
CA GLU A 284 -22.05 -8.30 1.84
C GLU A 284 -22.15 -6.99 1.05
N GLN A 285 -21.05 -6.62 0.41
CA GLN A 285 -20.98 -5.50 -0.54
C GLN A 285 -20.42 -5.96 -1.89
N PRO A 286 -20.63 -5.21 -2.98
CA PRO A 286 -20.04 -5.51 -4.27
C PRO A 286 -18.52 -5.59 -4.19
N THR A 287 -17.92 -6.67 -4.71
CA THR A 287 -16.49 -6.96 -4.69
C THR A 287 -15.83 -6.79 -6.06
N GLY A 288 -16.65 -6.63 -7.10
CA GLY A 288 -16.24 -6.35 -8.47
C GLY A 288 -16.12 -4.85 -8.74
N SER A 289 -15.14 -4.47 -9.52
CA SER A 289 -14.94 -3.10 -9.99
C SER A 289 -14.55 -3.05 -11.47
N LEU A 290 -15.11 -2.10 -12.19
CA LEU A 290 -14.70 -1.73 -13.55
C LEU A 290 -14.15 -0.32 -13.49
N SER A 291 -12.90 -0.14 -13.89
CA SER A 291 -12.21 1.14 -13.85
C SER A 291 -11.84 1.61 -15.25
N PHE A 292 -12.00 2.90 -15.48
CA PHE A 292 -11.50 3.59 -16.66
C PHE A 292 -10.48 4.63 -16.17
N GLY A 293 -9.37 4.72 -16.86
CA GLY A 293 -8.32 5.65 -16.48
C GLY A 293 -7.73 6.32 -17.71
N MET A 294 -7.21 7.52 -17.49
CA MET A 294 -6.38 8.24 -18.45
C MET A 294 -5.06 8.59 -17.77
N SER A 295 -3.98 8.46 -18.48
CA SER A 295 -2.65 8.82 -18.00
C SER A 295 -1.95 9.71 -19.02
N TYR A 296 -1.04 10.52 -18.52
CA TYR A 296 -0.12 11.28 -19.35
C TYR A 296 1.27 11.27 -18.72
N SER A 297 2.26 11.05 -19.55
CA SER A 297 3.66 11.22 -19.18
C SER A 297 4.41 11.79 -20.37
N VAL A 298 5.44 12.58 -20.12
CA VAL A 298 6.30 13.12 -21.18
C VAL A 298 6.95 11.99 -21.98
N ALA A 299 7.26 10.87 -21.28
CA ALA A 299 7.95 9.74 -21.88
C ALA A 299 7.05 8.82 -22.73
N SER A 300 5.74 8.71 -22.42
CA SER A 300 4.85 7.75 -23.07
C SER A 300 3.58 8.38 -23.70
N GLY A 301 3.46 9.72 -23.61
CA GLY A 301 2.31 10.45 -24.13
C GLY A 301 1.01 10.18 -23.39
N VAL A 302 -0.12 10.36 -24.06
CA VAL A 302 -1.46 10.10 -23.53
C VAL A 302 -1.76 8.62 -23.59
N GLY A 303 -2.24 8.06 -22.50
CA GLY A 303 -2.66 6.66 -22.39
C GLY A 303 -4.07 6.52 -21.84
N PHE A 304 -4.73 5.43 -22.22
CA PHE A 304 -6.02 5.01 -21.69
C PHE A 304 -5.87 3.64 -21.04
N ASN A 305 -6.57 3.44 -19.93
CA ASN A 305 -6.57 2.19 -19.19
C ASN A 305 -8.01 1.75 -18.93
N VAL A 306 -8.29 0.49 -19.19
CA VAL A 306 -9.53 -0.17 -18.78
C VAL A 306 -9.14 -1.34 -17.89
N GLY A 307 -9.67 -1.37 -16.66
CA GLY A 307 -9.40 -2.42 -15.70
C GLY A 307 -10.69 -3.04 -15.17
N PHE A 308 -10.76 -4.35 -15.16
CA PHE A 308 -11.75 -5.12 -14.43
C PHE A 308 -11.07 -5.85 -13.28
N SER A 309 -11.64 -5.80 -12.11
CA SER A 309 -11.13 -6.50 -10.93
C SER A 309 -12.29 -7.06 -10.13
N GLU A 310 -12.18 -8.34 -9.76
CA GLU A 310 -13.08 -9.02 -8.84
C GLU A 310 -12.25 -9.62 -7.70
N SER A 311 -12.54 -9.22 -6.47
CA SER A 311 -11.75 -9.64 -5.30
C SER A 311 -12.33 -10.86 -4.57
N ASN A 312 -13.58 -11.23 -4.89
CA ASN A 312 -14.25 -12.41 -4.33
C ASN A 312 -14.84 -13.29 -5.43
N PHE A 313 -14.03 -13.67 -6.41
CA PHE A 313 -14.47 -14.42 -7.58
C PHE A 313 -15.16 -15.74 -7.16
N LEU A 314 -16.40 -15.92 -7.62
CA LEU A 314 -17.27 -17.03 -7.27
C LEU A 314 -17.49 -17.23 -5.76
N GLY A 315 -17.38 -16.18 -4.94
CA GLY A 315 -17.54 -16.26 -3.49
C GLY A 315 -16.42 -17.00 -2.76
N ARG A 316 -15.30 -17.28 -3.43
CA ARG A 316 -14.18 -18.08 -2.89
C ARG A 316 -13.05 -17.24 -2.28
N GLY A 317 -13.18 -15.90 -2.30
CA GLY A 317 -12.12 -14.99 -1.91
C GLY A 317 -10.94 -14.97 -2.87
N GLN A 318 -11.12 -15.53 -4.07
CA GLN A 318 -10.15 -15.51 -5.16
C GLN A 318 -10.16 -14.13 -5.82
N LYS A 319 -8.99 -13.68 -6.30
CA LYS A 319 -8.89 -12.41 -7.01
C LYS A 319 -8.68 -12.65 -8.50
N LEU A 320 -9.48 -11.99 -9.33
CA LEU A 320 -9.35 -11.99 -10.78
C LEU A 320 -9.18 -10.54 -11.23
N ALA A 321 -8.16 -10.26 -12.04
CA ALA A 321 -7.99 -8.95 -12.62
C ALA A 321 -7.61 -9.05 -14.11
N LEU A 322 -8.19 -8.15 -14.89
CA LEU A 322 -7.92 -7.93 -16.29
C LEU A 322 -7.60 -6.46 -16.47
N SER A 323 -6.55 -6.13 -17.19
CA SER A 323 -6.27 -4.75 -17.55
C SER A 323 -5.80 -4.64 -18.99
N VAL A 324 -6.24 -3.57 -19.65
CA VAL A 324 -5.77 -3.16 -20.98
C VAL A 324 -5.40 -1.71 -20.89
N SER A 325 -4.16 -1.40 -21.21
CA SER A 325 -3.62 -0.06 -21.23
C SER A 325 -3.01 0.23 -22.59
N THR A 326 -3.35 1.38 -23.15
CA THR A 326 -2.79 1.87 -24.42
C THR A 326 -2.26 3.27 -24.20
N ALA A 327 -1.03 3.51 -24.62
CA ALA A 327 -0.46 4.84 -24.74
C ALA A 327 0.04 5.03 -26.17
N SER A 328 0.42 6.25 -26.53
CA SER A 328 0.93 6.53 -27.89
C SER A 328 2.14 5.67 -28.25
N SER A 329 2.97 5.30 -27.27
CA SER A 329 4.19 4.53 -27.47
C SER A 329 4.20 3.17 -26.76
N ASN A 330 3.16 2.80 -26.02
CA ASN A 330 3.16 1.57 -25.24
C ASN A 330 1.75 0.96 -25.18
N GLN A 331 1.67 -0.34 -25.39
CA GLN A 331 0.44 -1.11 -25.17
C GLN A 331 0.71 -2.22 -24.15
N SER A 332 -0.22 -2.44 -23.26
CA SER A 332 -0.12 -3.50 -22.26
C SER A 332 -1.49 -4.13 -22.01
N SER A 333 -1.55 -5.43 -22.10
CA SER A 333 -2.71 -6.20 -21.65
C SER A 333 -2.24 -7.21 -20.62
N SER A 334 -2.97 -7.36 -19.53
CA SER A 334 -2.63 -8.34 -18.50
C SER A 334 -3.86 -9.04 -17.93
N PHE A 335 -3.64 -10.29 -17.59
CA PHE A 335 -4.55 -11.14 -16.84
C PHE A 335 -3.84 -11.58 -15.57
N SER A 336 -4.51 -11.55 -14.43
CA SER A 336 -4.02 -12.14 -13.19
C SER A 336 -5.14 -12.84 -12.43
N PHE A 337 -4.81 -13.99 -11.88
CA PHE A 337 -5.65 -14.76 -10.98
C PHE A 337 -4.85 -15.10 -9.74
N THR A 338 -5.46 -14.93 -8.56
CA THR A 338 -4.84 -15.23 -7.28
C THR A 338 -5.78 -16.03 -6.41
N GLU A 339 -5.35 -17.22 -5.98
CA GLU A 339 -5.94 -17.99 -4.89
C GLU A 339 -5.16 -17.69 -3.61
N PRO A 340 -5.72 -16.96 -2.64
CA PRO A 340 -4.98 -16.54 -1.45
C PRO A 340 -4.75 -17.66 -0.42
N ALA A 341 -5.47 -18.76 -0.52
CA ALA A 341 -5.42 -19.87 0.45
C ALA A 341 -5.47 -21.22 -0.26
N LEU A 342 -4.44 -21.52 -1.03
CA LEU A 342 -4.33 -22.77 -1.76
C LEU A 342 -4.45 -23.99 -0.82
N LEU A 343 -5.38 -24.88 -1.11
CA LEU A 343 -5.71 -26.07 -0.30
C LEU A 343 -6.06 -25.73 1.17
N GLY A 344 -6.62 -24.54 1.41
CA GLY A 344 -6.98 -24.08 2.76
C GLY A 344 -5.80 -23.70 3.64
N ARG A 345 -4.59 -23.57 3.06
CA ARG A 345 -3.37 -23.17 3.77
C ARG A 345 -3.04 -21.72 3.47
N ASP A 346 -2.17 -21.12 4.28
CA ASP A 346 -1.62 -19.79 4.04
C ASP A 346 -0.55 -19.83 2.93
N LEU A 347 -1.02 -20.22 1.74
CA LEU A 347 -0.26 -20.35 0.51
C LEU A 347 -1.00 -19.58 -0.59
N ARG A 348 -0.42 -18.51 -1.07
CA ARG A 348 -0.95 -17.72 -2.19
C ARG A 348 -0.50 -18.35 -3.51
N PHE A 349 -1.43 -18.79 -4.33
CA PHE A 349 -1.14 -19.27 -5.67
C PHE A 349 -1.53 -18.19 -6.69
N ASN A 350 -0.62 -17.89 -7.60
CA ASN A 350 -0.79 -16.86 -8.62
C ASN A 350 -0.64 -17.45 -10.01
N ILE A 351 -1.49 -16.97 -10.94
CA ILE A 351 -1.35 -17.16 -12.38
C ILE A 351 -1.37 -15.78 -13.02
N GLY A 352 -0.47 -15.51 -13.94
CA GLY A 352 -0.42 -14.29 -14.71
C GLY A 352 -0.12 -14.54 -16.18
N ALA A 353 -0.70 -13.72 -17.04
CA ALA A 353 -0.34 -13.64 -18.45
C ALA A 353 -0.33 -12.18 -18.88
N TYR A 354 0.57 -11.83 -19.77
CA TYR A 354 0.66 -10.47 -20.27
C TYR A 354 1.14 -10.42 -21.70
N TYR A 355 0.74 -9.33 -22.36
CA TYR A 355 1.19 -8.91 -23.66
C TYR A 355 1.59 -7.44 -23.58
N ARG A 356 2.79 -7.09 -24.01
CA ARG A 356 3.31 -5.72 -24.00
C ARG A 356 4.01 -5.41 -25.31
N THR A 357 3.77 -4.21 -25.84
CA THR A 357 4.58 -3.64 -26.91
C THR A 357 5.08 -2.27 -26.48
N SER A 358 6.25 -1.89 -26.96
CA SER A 358 6.81 -0.55 -26.80
C SER A 358 7.33 -0.07 -28.16
N GLU A 359 6.78 1.07 -28.59
CA GLU A 359 7.10 1.79 -29.83
C GLU A 359 7.51 3.21 -29.43
N SER A 360 8.64 3.34 -28.72
CA SER A 360 9.04 4.58 -28.06
C SER A 360 9.80 5.51 -29.00
N ASP A 361 9.46 6.78 -29.05
CA ASP A 361 10.21 7.84 -29.76
C ASP A 361 11.66 8.03 -29.22
N TYR A 362 11.98 7.41 -28.07
CA TYR A 362 13.30 7.42 -27.45
C TYR A 362 14.15 6.19 -27.80
N SER A 363 13.71 5.43 -28.80
CA SER A 363 14.37 4.20 -29.24
C SER A 363 14.19 4.07 -30.76
N VAL A 364 15.20 3.61 -31.45
CA VAL A 364 15.16 3.35 -32.89
C VAL A 364 14.69 1.92 -33.23
N TYR A 365 14.15 1.23 -32.25
CA TYR A 365 13.56 -0.10 -32.39
C TYR A 365 12.31 -0.24 -31.52
N ASP A 366 11.48 -1.19 -31.88
CA ASP A 366 10.30 -1.58 -31.12
C ASP A 366 10.55 -2.89 -30.38
N THR A 367 9.79 -3.11 -29.30
CA THR A 367 9.85 -4.37 -28.56
C THR A 367 8.46 -4.97 -28.36
N ARG A 368 8.41 -6.30 -28.35
CA ARG A 368 7.23 -7.08 -27.96
C ARG A 368 7.63 -8.10 -26.91
N ASN A 369 6.84 -8.17 -25.84
CA ASN A 369 7.05 -9.14 -24.78
C ASN A 369 5.70 -9.81 -24.46
N ILE A 370 5.66 -11.15 -24.55
CA ILE A 370 4.50 -11.98 -24.21
C ILE A 370 4.94 -12.94 -23.12
N GLY A 371 4.19 -13.02 -22.03
CA GLY A 371 4.60 -13.92 -20.95
C GLY A 371 3.43 -14.56 -20.21
N PHE A 372 3.75 -15.71 -19.65
CA PHE A 372 2.93 -16.45 -18.72
C PHE A 372 3.76 -16.77 -17.49
N SER A 373 3.15 -16.63 -16.32
CA SER A 373 3.80 -16.99 -15.06
C SER A 373 2.83 -17.66 -14.11
N THR A 374 3.37 -18.57 -13.32
CA THR A 374 2.66 -19.16 -12.19
C THR A 374 3.58 -19.21 -10.98
N GLY A 375 3.04 -19.10 -9.78
CA GLY A 375 3.88 -19.07 -8.58
C GLY A 375 3.11 -19.33 -7.31
N ILE A 376 3.89 -19.60 -6.25
CA ILE A 376 3.41 -19.80 -4.90
C ILE A 376 4.13 -18.82 -3.98
N GLY A 377 3.34 -18.04 -3.22
CA GLY A 377 3.84 -17.14 -2.20
C GLY A 377 3.39 -17.56 -0.81
N PHE A 378 4.23 -17.39 0.17
CA PHE A 378 3.92 -17.70 1.56
C PHE A 378 4.68 -16.79 2.54
N PRO A 379 4.08 -16.50 3.71
CA PRO A 379 4.76 -15.74 4.74
C PRO A 379 5.87 -16.58 5.37
N VAL A 380 7.06 -15.99 5.49
CA VAL A 380 8.22 -16.58 6.20
C VAL A 380 8.49 -15.86 7.51
N GLY A 381 7.77 -14.79 7.78
CA GLY A 381 7.80 -13.99 9.02
C GLY A 381 6.60 -13.08 9.12
N GLU A 382 6.50 -12.31 10.20
CA GLU A 382 5.38 -11.36 10.41
C GLU A 382 5.33 -10.25 9.36
N GLU A 383 6.48 -9.89 8.81
CA GLU A 383 6.66 -8.77 7.87
C GLU A 383 7.39 -9.24 6.60
N SER A 384 7.46 -10.56 6.37
CA SER A 384 8.26 -11.14 5.29
C SER A 384 7.49 -12.17 4.51
N THR A 385 7.61 -12.10 3.19
CA THR A 385 7.06 -13.08 2.25
C THR A 385 8.13 -13.64 1.33
N LEU A 386 7.97 -14.89 0.93
CA LEU A 386 8.76 -15.54 -0.10
C LEU A 386 7.84 -16.02 -1.21
N ASP A 387 8.13 -15.60 -2.43
CA ASP A 387 7.42 -16.02 -3.64
C ASP A 387 8.36 -16.86 -4.51
N LEU A 388 7.88 -18.03 -4.93
CA LEU A 388 8.53 -18.88 -5.94
C LEU A 388 7.74 -18.76 -7.24
N ARG A 389 8.44 -18.62 -8.37
CA ARG A 389 7.83 -18.35 -9.66
C ARG A 389 8.41 -19.22 -10.76
N LEU A 390 7.54 -19.75 -11.62
CA LEU A 390 7.88 -20.28 -12.93
C LEU A 390 7.36 -19.30 -13.97
N SER A 391 8.15 -18.98 -14.98
CA SER A 391 7.72 -18.12 -16.07
C SER A 391 8.22 -18.60 -17.43
N VAL A 392 7.40 -18.30 -18.43
CA VAL A 392 7.71 -18.47 -19.84
C VAL A 392 7.44 -17.14 -20.51
N ALA A 393 8.41 -16.60 -21.22
CA ALA A 393 8.27 -15.34 -21.93
C ALA A 393 8.85 -15.45 -23.35
N GLU A 394 8.25 -14.76 -24.28
CA GLU A 394 8.78 -14.52 -25.62
C GLU A 394 9.07 -13.05 -25.75
N ASP A 395 10.31 -12.72 -26.06
CA ASP A 395 10.81 -11.38 -26.27
C ASP A 395 11.26 -11.20 -27.71
N LYS A 396 10.89 -10.07 -28.32
CA LYS A 396 11.27 -9.72 -29.68
C LYS A 396 11.63 -8.24 -29.77
N LEU A 397 12.78 -7.95 -30.37
CA LEU A 397 13.14 -6.64 -30.88
C LEU A 397 12.87 -6.64 -32.39
N TYR A 398 12.27 -5.58 -32.94
CA TYR A 398 11.86 -5.47 -34.34
C TYR A 398 11.78 -4.00 -34.78
N ASN A 399 11.60 -3.77 -36.08
CA ASN A 399 11.54 -2.44 -36.66
C ASN A 399 12.77 -1.57 -36.37
N TYR A 400 13.94 -2.17 -36.26
CA TYR A 400 15.17 -1.43 -36.06
C TYR A 400 15.52 -0.63 -37.31
N THR A 401 15.74 0.67 -37.16
CA THR A 401 16.00 1.60 -38.27
C THR A 401 17.41 2.19 -38.24
N GLY A 402 18.23 1.84 -37.22
CA GLY A 402 19.59 2.32 -37.05
C GLY A 402 20.64 1.44 -37.78
N ASP A 403 21.90 1.70 -37.50
CA ASP A 403 23.05 1.05 -38.12
C ASP A 403 24.04 0.40 -37.11
N SER A 404 23.68 0.26 -35.85
CA SER A 404 24.48 -0.46 -34.84
C SER A 404 24.57 -1.94 -35.17
N PRO A 405 25.79 -2.51 -35.29
CA PRO A 405 25.97 -3.95 -35.53
C PRO A 405 25.38 -4.80 -34.40
N ILE A 406 25.36 -4.30 -33.16
CA ILE A 406 24.81 -5.01 -31.99
C ILE A 406 23.31 -5.14 -32.11
N LEU A 407 22.60 -4.03 -32.41
CA LEU A 407 21.13 -4.02 -32.55
C LEU A 407 20.67 -4.72 -33.83
N THR A 408 21.42 -4.60 -34.92
CA THR A 408 21.16 -5.36 -36.15
C THR A 408 21.26 -6.88 -35.90
N ALA A 409 22.26 -7.32 -35.15
CA ALA A 409 22.38 -8.72 -34.76
C ALA A 409 21.25 -9.16 -33.81
N GLU A 410 20.82 -8.28 -32.89
CA GLU A 410 19.69 -8.54 -31.99
C GLU A 410 18.37 -8.70 -32.75
N GLU A 411 18.07 -7.81 -33.70
CA GLU A 411 16.88 -7.92 -34.55
C GLU A 411 16.88 -9.21 -35.38
N ALA A 412 18.07 -9.58 -35.93
CA ALA A 412 18.24 -10.80 -36.72
C ALA A 412 17.99 -12.10 -35.92
N ARG A 413 18.17 -12.07 -34.60
CA ARG A 413 17.80 -13.19 -33.71
C ARG A 413 16.30 -13.44 -33.68
N GLY A 414 15.49 -12.40 -33.89
CA GLY A 414 14.03 -12.49 -33.89
C GLY A 414 13.43 -12.71 -32.50
N ALA A 415 12.30 -13.43 -32.47
CA ALA A 415 11.65 -13.80 -31.24
C ALA A 415 12.40 -14.94 -30.55
N GLU A 416 12.69 -14.79 -29.26
CA GLU A 416 13.30 -15.84 -28.43
C GLU A 416 12.42 -16.14 -27.22
N THR A 417 12.33 -17.42 -26.89
CA THR A 417 11.57 -17.91 -25.76
C THR A 417 12.47 -18.20 -24.58
N THR A 418 12.10 -17.72 -23.42
CA THR A 418 12.80 -17.90 -22.15
C THR A 418 11.95 -18.67 -21.16
N PHE A 419 12.49 -19.76 -20.61
CA PHE A 419 11.92 -20.48 -19.46
C PHE A 419 12.75 -20.16 -18.23
N SER A 420 12.11 -19.62 -17.19
CA SER A 420 12.83 -19.26 -15.97
C SER A 420 12.13 -19.75 -14.70
N LEU A 421 12.97 -20.04 -13.70
CA LEU A 421 12.60 -20.28 -12.31
C LEU A 421 13.13 -19.12 -11.48
N GLY A 422 12.26 -18.49 -10.71
CA GLY A 422 12.62 -17.35 -9.89
C GLY A 422 12.11 -17.45 -8.47
N TYR A 423 12.74 -16.68 -7.61
CA TYR A 423 12.21 -16.40 -6.29
C TYR A 423 12.33 -14.91 -5.97
N SER A 424 11.47 -14.43 -5.08
CA SER A 424 11.58 -13.10 -4.51
C SER A 424 11.26 -13.13 -3.02
N TYR A 425 12.15 -12.54 -2.25
CA TYR A 425 11.96 -12.29 -0.83
C TYR A 425 11.62 -10.82 -0.63
N GLU A 426 10.58 -10.55 0.13
CA GLU A 426 10.18 -9.20 0.51
C GLU A 426 10.04 -9.09 2.03
N TYR A 427 10.63 -8.04 2.60
CA TYR A 427 10.41 -7.60 3.97
C TYR A 427 9.82 -6.20 3.92
N ASP A 428 8.62 -6.00 4.47
CA ASP A 428 7.94 -4.69 4.51
C ASP A 428 7.28 -4.45 5.86
N ASN A 429 7.89 -3.60 6.67
CA ASN A 429 7.34 -3.20 7.96
C ASN A 429 6.55 -1.88 7.94
N ARG A 430 6.39 -1.26 6.77
CA ARG A 430 5.63 -0.02 6.61
C ARG A 430 4.14 -0.23 6.78
N ILE A 431 3.65 -1.43 6.43
CA ILE A 431 2.24 -1.81 6.47
C ILE A 431 1.76 -2.21 7.86
N THR A 432 2.66 -2.55 8.78
CA THR A 432 2.28 -3.04 10.12
C THR A 432 1.80 -1.94 11.07
N GLY A 433 2.04 -0.66 10.74
CA GLY A 433 1.67 0.47 11.59
C GLY A 433 2.42 0.56 12.93
N LEU A 434 3.36 -0.35 13.19
CA LEU A 434 4.14 -0.38 14.44
C LEU A 434 5.05 0.83 14.59
N ASN A 435 5.52 1.38 13.47
CA ASN A 435 6.24 2.63 13.44
C ASN A 435 5.49 3.67 12.61
N PRO A 436 4.66 4.53 13.22
CA PRO A 436 3.88 5.52 12.49
C PRO A 436 4.74 6.62 11.82
N LYS A 437 6.01 6.73 12.20
CA LYS A 437 6.94 7.72 11.65
C LYS A 437 7.68 7.25 10.41
N GLY A 438 7.66 5.97 10.09
CA GLY A 438 8.33 5.47 8.90
C GLY A 438 8.51 3.96 8.91
N GLY A 439 9.22 3.44 7.92
CA GLY A 439 9.48 2.03 7.79
C GLY A 439 10.48 1.71 6.69
N VAL A 440 10.70 0.43 6.49
CA VAL A 440 11.69 -0.12 5.56
C VAL A 440 11.00 -1.17 4.68
N LEU A 441 11.29 -1.12 3.38
CA LEU A 441 10.99 -2.16 2.41
C LEU A 441 12.32 -2.70 1.89
N LEU A 442 12.53 -4.00 2.01
CA LEU A 442 13.63 -4.72 1.37
C LEU A 442 13.05 -5.74 0.41
N ARG A 443 13.52 -5.75 -0.81
CA ARG A 443 13.14 -6.75 -1.81
C ARG A 443 14.40 -7.30 -2.45
N PHE A 444 14.48 -8.62 -2.55
CA PHE A 444 15.55 -9.33 -3.25
C PHE A 444 14.92 -10.39 -4.14
N GLY A 445 15.33 -10.45 -5.39
CA GLY A 445 14.82 -11.42 -6.36
C GLY A 445 15.93 -11.97 -7.23
N GLN A 446 15.76 -13.22 -7.61
CA GLN A 446 16.65 -13.87 -8.58
C GLN A 446 15.82 -14.75 -9.51
N ASP A 447 16.10 -14.64 -10.79
CA ASP A 447 15.54 -15.47 -11.86
C ASP A 447 16.68 -16.20 -12.58
N VAL A 448 16.54 -17.51 -12.72
CA VAL A 448 17.46 -18.37 -13.46
C VAL A 448 16.73 -18.87 -14.69
N ALA A 449 17.22 -18.53 -15.86
CA ALA A 449 16.77 -19.02 -17.15
C ALA A 449 17.74 -20.06 -17.70
N GLY A 450 17.22 -21.02 -18.51
CA GLY A 450 18.04 -22.07 -19.08
C GLY A 450 17.45 -23.47 -18.91
N PHE A 451 16.18 -23.55 -18.50
CA PHE A 451 15.46 -24.83 -18.38
C PHE A 451 14.77 -25.25 -19.69
N GLY A 452 15.25 -24.75 -20.81
CA GLY A 452 14.69 -24.84 -22.16
C GLY A 452 14.48 -23.44 -22.73
N GLY A 453 14.17 -23.36 -24.03
CA GLY A 453 14.10 -22.08 -24.76
C GLY A 453 15.47 -21.64 -25.28
N ASP A 454 15.54 -20.37 -25.66
CA ASP A 454 16.65 -19.81 -26.43
C ASP A 454 17.63 -19.00 -25.55
N SER A 455 17.14 -18.46 -24.40
CA SER A 455 17.92 -17.59 -23.51
C SER A 455 18.32 -18.29 -22.22
N GLU A 456 19.59 -18.12 -21.83
CA GLU A 456 20.16 -18.69 -20.60
C GLU A 456 20.87 -17.59 -19.80
N TYR A 457 20.36 -17.29 -18.60
CA TYR A 457 20.95 -16.28 -17.74
C TYR A 457 20.59 -16.45 -16.26
N VAL A 458 21.32 -15.75 -15.41
CA VAL A 458 20.93 -15.45 -14.02
C VAL A 458 20.72 -13.95 -13.91
N LYS A 459 19.51 -13.54 -13.53
CA LYS A 459 19.14 -12.13 -13.31
C LYS A 459 18.82 -11.92 -11.84
N THR A 460 19.56 -11.03 -11.19
CA THR A 460 19.39 -10.67 -9.77
C THR A 460 18.95 -9.24 -9.65
N THR A 461 17.99 -8.97 -8.78
CA THR A 461 17.52 -7.60 -8.47
C THR A 461 17.42 -7.41 -6.97
N ALA A 462 17.73 -6.20 -6.51
CA ALA A 462 17.62 -5.82 -5.11
C ALA A 462 17.07 -4.40 -4.99
N LEU A 463 16.21 -4.18 -3.99
CA LEU A 463 15.68 -2.87 -3.62
C LEU A 463 15.69 -2.73 -2.11
N ALA A 464 16.18 -1.60 -1.62
CA ALA A 464 16.04 -1.18 -0.24
C ALA A 464 15.45 0.22 -0.20
N MET A 465 14.32 0.38 0.45
CA MET A 465 13.66 1.68 0.66
C MET A 465 13.52 1.92 2.15
N ALA A 466 13.86 3.11 2.57
CA ALA A 466 13.58 3.60 3.92
C ALA A 466 12.81 4.91 3.82
N GLU A 467 11.80 5.04 4.65
CA GLU A 467 11.01 6.26 4.77
C GLU A 467 10.90 6.66 6.24
N THR A 468 11.02 7.97 6.52
CA THR A 468 10.79 8.50 7.86
C THR A 468 10.17 9.88 7.80
N LYS A 469 9.34 10.19 8.80
CA LYS A 469 8.71 11.50 8.98
C LYS A 469 9.42 12.27 10.08
N VAL A 470 9.79 13.50 9.79
CA VAL A 470 10.48 14.42 10.70
C VAL A 470 9.70 15.73 10.85
N MET A 471 10.16 16.66 11.69
CA MET A 471 9.52 17.98 11.91
C MET A 471 8.01 17.84 12.21
N ASN A 472 7.68 17.15 13.30
CA ASN A 472 6.30 16.87 13.71
C ASN A 472 5.49 16.12 12.64
N GLU A 473 6.18 15.28 11.86
CA GLU A 473 5.63 14.47 10.76
C GLU A 473 5.13 15.30 9.55
N GLU A 474 5.56 16.51 9.41
CA GLU A 474 5.25 17.34 8.24
C GLU A 474 6.20 17.13 7.06
N VAL A 475 7.43 16.68 7.34
CA VAL A 475 8.44 16.41 6.31
C VAL A 475 8.66 14.90 6.22
N THR A 476 8.51 14.35 5.03
CA THR A 476 8.80 12.95 4.73
C THR A 476 10.15 12.86 4.03
N LEU A 477 11.07 12.10 4.61
CA LEU A 477 12.36 11.77 4.00
C LEU A 477 12.29 10.34 3.48
N ARG A 478 12.70 10.15 2.23
CA ARG A 478 12.74 8.85 1.57
C ARG A 478 14.10 8.60 0.96
N ALA A 479 14.66 7.43 1.20
CA ALA A 479 15.87 6.93 0.56
C ALA A 479 15.55 5.61 -0.13
N VAL A 480 15.96 5.46 -1.38
CA VAL A 480 15.77 4.25 -2.18
C VAL A 480 17.10 3.86 -2.80
N PHE A 481 17.51 2.62 -2.57
CA PHE A 481 18.65 1.98 -3.23
C PHE A 481 18.11 0.84 -4.07
N GLU A 482 18.42 0.83 -5.35
CA GLU A 482 17.96 -0.18 -6.29
C GLU A 482 19.15 -0.63 -7.13
N GLY A 483 19.25 -1.93 -7.36
CA GLY A 483 20.33 -2.48 -8.18
C GLY A 483 19.93 -3.80 -8.84
N GLY A 484 20.63 -4.14 -9.89
CA GLY A 484 20.45 -5.41 -10.57
C GLY A 484 21.67 -5.81 -11.36
N ALA A 485 21.78 -7.11 -11.59
CA ALA A 485 22.80 -7.72 -12.42
C ALA A 485 22.18 -8.86 -13.22
N ILE A 486 22.52 -8.96 -14.48
CA ILE A 486 22.25 -10.10 -15.34
C ILE A 486 23.56 -10.67 -15.86
N THR A 487 23.69 -11.99 -15.82
CA THR A 487 24.87 -12.70 -16.32
C THR A 487 24.37 -13.81 -17.22
N SER A 488 24.80 -13.81 -18.47
CA SER A 488 24.52 -14.90 -19.40
C SER A 488 25.23 -16.18 -18.98
N LEU A 489 24.60 -17.32 -19.22
CA LEU A 489 25.16 -18.66 -19.02
C LEU A 489 25.55 -19.26 -20.38
N GLY A 490 26.36 -20.29 -20.36
CA GLY A 490 26.75 -21.05 -21.57
C GLY A 490 27.59 -20.29 -22.58
N GLY A 491 28.09 -19.07 -22.26
CA GLY A 491 28.91 -18.27 -23.18
C GLY A 491 28.11 -17.47 -24.22
N ASN A 492 26.78 -17.41 -24.07
CA ASN A 492 25.91 -16.60 -24.89
C ASN A 492 26.00 -15.11 -24.50
N VAL A 493 25.51 -14.21 -25.34
CA VAL A 493 25.42 -12.77 -25.08
C VAL A 493 24.02 -12.45 -24.56
N THR A 494 23.93 -11.63 -23.51
CA THR A 494 22.64 -11.14 -23.00
C THR A 494 21.88 -10.38 -24.08
N ARG A 495 20.57 -10.56 -24.13
CA ARG A 495 19.72 -9.82 -25.04
C ARG A 495 19.53 -8.38 -24.58
N VAL A 496 19.38 -7.46 -25.53
CA VAL A 496 19.02 -6.06 -25.24
C VAL A 496 17.70 -5.99 -24.48
N THR A 497 16.73 -6.85 -24.81
CA THR A 497 15.43 -6.93 -24.14
C THR A 497 15.50 -7.41 -22.67
N ASP A 498 16.57 -8.10 -22.28
CA ASP A 498 16.79 -8.58 -20.90
C ASP A 498 17.60 -7.62 -20.05
N ARG A 499 18.33 -6.69 -20.68
CA ARG A 499 19.24 -5.76 -20.02
C ARG A 499 18.50 -4.67 -19.23
N PHE A 500 19.25 -3.98 -18.40
CA PHE A 500 18.73 -2.85 -17.63
C PHE A 500 18.95 -1.54 -18.39
N PHE A 501 17.94 -0.66 -18.30
CA PHE A 501 17.98 0.69 -18.83
C PHE A 501 17.76 1.71 -17.72
N GLY A 502 18.21 2.95 -17.93
CA GLY A 502 18.08 4.04 -16.96
C GLY A 502 16.67 4.60 -16.81
N ASN A 503 15.70 4.09 -17.57
CA ASN A 503 14.33 4.56 -17.66
C ASN A 503 13.68 4.78 -16.29
N SER A 504 13.31 6.02 -15.97
CA SER A 504 12.66 6.43 -14.71
C SER A 504 13.43 6.08 -13.42
N LYS A 505 14.64 5.54 -13.53
CA LYS A 505 15.48 5.20 -12.37
C LYS A 505 16.23 6.42 -11.83
N ILE A 506 16.67 7.30 -12.70
CA ILE A 506 17.32 8.59 -12.40
C ILE A 506 16.53 9.66 -13.15
N ARG A 507 15.95 10.59 -12.42
CA ARG A 507 15.26 11.75 -12.99
C ARG A 507 16.26 12.66 -13.70
N GLY A 508 15.83 13.46 -14.64
CA GLY A 508 16.68 14.40 -15.36
C GLY A 508 17.33 13.87 -16.61
N PHE A 509 17.02 12.62 -16.98
CA PHE A 509 17.43 12.00 -18.24
C PHE A 509 16.20 11.44 -18.97
N GLU A 510 16.25 11.44 -20.29
CA GLU A 510 15.25 10.81 -21.14
C GLU A 510 15.17 9.30 -20.88
N PRO A 511 14.06 8.65 -21.23
CA PRO A 511 14.05 7.20 -21.39
C PRO A 511 15.22 6.76 -22.28
N ASN A 512 15.94 5.71 -21.87
CA ASN A 512 17.19 5.27 -22.51
C ASN A 512 18.29 6.36 -22.59
N GLY A 513 18.19 7.43 -21.80
CA GLY A 513 19.08 8.61 -21.85
C GLY A 513 20.46 8.38 -21.27
N ILE A 514 20.67 7.30 -20.48
CA ILE A 514 21.95 6.98 -19.84
C ILE A 514 22.35 5.52 -20.08
N GLY A 515 23.62 5.23 -19.92
CA GLY A 515 24.19 3.88 -20.02
C GLY A 515 24.98 3.67 -21.32
N PRO A 516 25.42 2.44 -21.57
CA PRO A 516 26.17 2.10 -22.77
C PRO A 516 25.42 2.42 -24.05
N ARG A 517 26.13 3.05 -24.97
CA ARG A 517 25.61 3.47 -26.29
C ARG A 517 26.59 3.10 -27.38
N ASP A 518 26.07 2.78 -28.55
CA ASP A 518 26.89 2.60 -29.75
C ASP A 518 27.11 3.97 -30.41
N LEU A 519 28.16 4.67 -30.00
CA LEU A 519 28.51 5.98 -30.54
C LEU A 519 29.06 5.90 -31.98
N THR A 520 29.24 4.69 -32.53
CA THR A 520 29.60 4.49 -33.94
C THR A 520 28.37 4.43 -34.83
N ALA A 521 27.21 4.21 -34.26
CA ALA A 521 25.92 4.29 -34.94
C ALA A 521 25.51 5.75 -35.17
N THR A 522 24.73 5.99 -36.24
CA THR A 522 24.29 7.34 -36.62
C THR A 522 23.36 7.97 -35.59
N ASP A 523 22.61 7.12 -34.84
CA ASP A 523 21.55 7.55 -33.92
C ASP A 523 21.96 7.46 -32.44
N ASP A 524 23.25 7.17 -32.12
CA ASP A 524 23.76 6.99 -30.76
C ASP A 524 22.89 6.01 -29.93
N ASP A 525 22.65 4.82 -30.45
CA ASP A 525 21.68 3.88 -29.93
C ASP A 525 22.02 3.37 -28.52
N ALA A 526 21.02 3.41 -27.64
CA ALA A 526 21.13 2.86 -26.28
C ALA A 526 21.07 1.33 -26.29
N LEU A 527 22.06 0.70 -25.69
CA LEU A 527 22.20 -0.77 -25.65
C LEU A 527 21.76 -1.39 -24.31
N GLY A 528 21.44 -0.54 -23.31
CA GLY A 528 21.24 -0.99 -21.93
C GLY A 528 22.54 -1.49 -21.31
N GLY A 529 22.48 -2.04 -20.11
CA GLY A 529 23.62 -2.63 -19.43
C GLY A 529 23.22 -3.88 -18.66
N ASN A 530 24.20 -4.75 -18.45
CA ASN A 530 24.01 -5.96 -17.65
C ASN A 530 23.92 -5.66 -16.15
N MET A 531 24.36 -4.48 -15.74
CA MET A 531 24.33 -4.04 -14.36
C MET A 531 23.76 -2.64 -14.23
N PHE A 532 23.05 -2.38 -13.14
CA PHE A 532 22.69 -1.03 -12.72
C PHE A 532 22.71 -0.89 -11.20
N ALA A 533 22.96 0.31 -10.74
CA ALA A 533 22.82 0.70 -9.34
C ALA A 533 22.37 2.15 -9.26
N VAL A 534 21.36 2.43 -8.42
CA VAL A 534 20.76 3.75 -8.25
C VAL A 534 20.49 4.02 -6.78
N ALA A 535 20.82 5.23 -6.35
CA ALA A 535 20.44 5.77 -5.05
C ALA A 535 19.60 7.03 -5.28
N ARG A 536 18.41 7.09 -4.69
CA ARG A 536 17.50 8.22 -4.78
C ARG A 536 17.17 8.72 -3.39
N PHE A 537 17.36 9.98 -3.15
CA PHE A 537 17.03 10.66 -1.90
C PHE A 537 15.99 11.73 -2.19
N GLU A 538 14.93 11.75 -1.41
CA GLU A 538 13.84 12.70 -1.60
C GLU A 538 13.36 13.21 -0.25
N ALA A 539 13.14 14.51 -0.16
CA ALA A 539 12.44 15.16 0.95
C ALA A 539 11.16 15.79 0.41
N GLU A 540 10.03 15.40 0.98
CA GLU A 540 8.72 15.99 0.68
C GLU A 540 8.29 16.86 1.86
N PHE A 541 7.85 18.10 1.58
CA PHE A 541 7.55 19.10 2.59
C PHE A 541 6.42 20.04 2.16
N PRO A 542 5.73 20.68 3.10
CA PRO A 542 4.72 21.69 2.82
C PRO A 542 5.35 22.96 2.24
N VAL A 543 4.72 23.54 1.22
CA VAL A 543 5.20 24.78 0.55
C VAL A 543 4.52 26.05 1.05
N GLY A 544 3.83 25.99 2.22
CA GLY A 544 3.14 27.14 2.81
C GLY A 544 1.77 27.44 2.20
N LEU A 545 1.32 26.64 1.24
CA LEU A 545 -0.06 26.72 0.73
C LEU A 545 -1.03 26.02 1.69
N PRO A 546 -2.30 26.40 1.71
CA PRO A 546 -3.35 25.66 2.40
C PRO A 546 -3.34 24.20 1.97
N GLU A 547 -3.53 23.30 2.92
CA GLU A 547 -3.43 21.84 2.64
C GLU A 547 -4.55 21.30 1.77
N GLU A 548 -5.72 21.94 1.81
CA GLU A 548 -6.87 21.64 0.97
C GLU A 548 -6.58 21.82 -0.52
N TYR A 549 -5.51 22.50 -0.87
CA TYR A 549 -5.04 22.57 -2.26
C TYR A 549 -4.33 21.29 -2.70
N GLY A 550 -3.94 20.42 -1.73
CA GLY A 550 -3.29 19.15 -2.01
C GLY A 550 -1.90 19.28 -2.63
N ILE A 551 -1.24 20.45 -2.44
CA ILE A 551 0.06 20.76 -3.05
C ILE A 551 1.16 20.65 -2.00
N THR A 552 2.17 19.80 -2.29
CA THR A 552 3.42 19.71 -1.53
C THR A 552 4.61 19.91 -2.46
N GLY A 553 5.71 20.33 -1.89
CA GLY A 553 6.99 20.45 -2.59
C GLY A 553 7.91 19.30 -2.27
N GLY A 554 8.90 19.08 -3.11
CA GLY A 554 9.97 18.13 -2.85
C GLY A 554 11.30 18.64 -3.35
N ALA A 555 12.36 18.12 -2.76
CA ALA A 555 13.72 18.24 -3.25
C ALA A 555 14.34 16.87 -3.35
N PHE A 556 15.15 16.62 -4.36
CA PHE A 556 15.72 15.28 -4.57
C PHE A 556 17.16 15.33 -5.09
N LEU A 557 17.85 14.23 -4.82
CA LEU A 557 19.14 13.87 -5.37
C LEU A 557 19.06 12.41 -5.86
N ASP A 558 19.30 12.19 -7.13
CA ASP A 558 19.40 10.87 -7.71
C ASP A 558 20.83 10.64 -8.22
N VAL A 559 21.40 9.48 -7.90
CA VAL A 559 22.74 9.09 -8.34
C VAL A 559 22.70 7.64 -8.80
N GLY A 560 23.30 7.33 -9.93
CA GLY A 560 23.36 5.94 -10.39
C GLY A 560 24.10 5.76 -11.69
N SER A 561 24.16 4.52 -12.13
CA SER A 561 24.79 4.10 -13.37
C SER A 561 24.11 2.86 -13.93
N VAL A 562 24.23 2.72 -15.25
CA VAL A 562 23.95 1.49 -15.99
C VAL A 562 25.22 1.16 -16.76
N TRP A 563 25.73 -0.08 -16.64
CA TRP A 563 27.03 -0.45 -17.19
C TRP A 563 27.14 -1.95 -17.48
N SER A 564 28.29 -2.36 -18.02
CA SER A 564 28.67 -3.73 -18.33
C SER A 564 27.89 -4.34 -19.50
N LEU A 565 28.58 -4.80 -20.49
CA LEU A 565 28.06 -5.52 -21.64
C LEU A 565 28.91 -6.77 -21.93
N ASP A 566 28.26 -7.81 -22.46
CA ASP A 566 28.98 -9.01 -22.96
C ASP A 566 29.61 -8.75 -24.33
N ASN A 567 29.05 -7.79 -25.09
CA ASN A 567 29.54 -7.42 -26.41
C ASN A 567 29.63 -5.91 -26.54
N THR A 568 30.84 -5.40 -26.69
CA THR A 568 31.19 -3.98 -26.84
C THR A 568 31.58 -3.60 -28.26
N ASN A 569 31.25 -4.43 -29.27
CA ASN A 569 31.64 -4.23 -30.67
C ASN A 569 33.17 -4.00 -30.80
N GLY A 570 33.97 -4.87 -30.20
CA GLY A 570 35.42 -4.76 -30.23
C GLY A 570 36.01 -3.62 -29.41
N GLY A 571 35.25 -3.08 -28.44
CA GLY A 571 35.65 -1.95 -27.59
C GLY A 571 35.20 -0.58 -28.11
N ALA A 572 34.35 -0.54 -29.13
CA ALA A 572 33.78 0.70 -29.64
C ALA A 572 32.71 1.30 -28.68
N VAL A 573 32.13 0.45 -27.86
CA VAL A 573 31.14 0.87 -26.83
C VAL A 573 31.81 0.94 -25.47
N ASP A 574 31.71 2.10 -24.80
CA ASP A 574 32.12 2.25 -23.40
C ASP A 574 31.02 1.69 -22.49
N ASP A 575 31.31 0.57 -21.84
CA ASP A 575 30.44 -0.11 -20.88
C ASP A 575 30.93 0.01 -19.43
N SER A 576 31.82 0.97 -19.16
CA SER A 576 32.40 1.18 -17.85
C SER A 576 31.38 1.74 -16.84
N PHE A 577 31.66 1.55 -15.54
CA PHE A 577 30.88 2.14 -14.48
C PHE A 577 31.12 3.65 -14.40
N ILE A 578 30.20 4.45 -14.91
CA ILE A 578 30.24 5.91 -14.85
C ILE A 578 28.99 6.41 -14.13
N PRO A 579 29.12 6.93 -12.89
CA PRO A 579 27.97 7.43 -12.16
C PRO A 579 27.49 8.77 -12.73
N ARG A 580 26.17 8.87 -12.92
CA ARG A 580 25.44 10.10 -13.22
C ARG A 580 24.81 10.62 -11.94
N ALA A 581 24.62 11.92 -11.83
CA ALA A 581 23.96 12.52 -10.69
C ALA A 581 23.07 13.68 -11.13
N THR A 582 21.87 13.73 -10.56
CA THR A 582 20.90 14.81 -10.78
C THR A 582 20.39 15.34 -9.46
N VAL A 583 20.14 16.64 -9.42
CA VAL A 583 19.43 17.33 -8.35
C VAL A 583 18.19 17.99 -8.92
N GLY A 584 17.17 18.15 -8.11
CA GLY A 584 15.97 18.80 -8.58
C GLY A 584 14.95 19.10 -7.50
N VAL A 585 13.88 19.73 -7.94
CA VAL A 585 12.72 20.01 -7.12
C VAL A 585 11.48 19.37 -7.75
N SER A 586 10.55 18.97 -6.90
CA SER A 586 9.27 18.39 -7.32
C SER A 586 8.11 19.19 -6.78
N VAL A 587 7.02 19.24 -7.53
CA VAL A 587 5.72 19.69 -7.05
C VAL A 587 4.79 18.49 -7.13
N PHE A 588 4.23 18.12 -6.00
CA PHE A 588 3.20 17.09 -5.91
C PHE A 588 1.85 17.77 -5.74
N TRP A 589 0.88 17.40 -6.54
CA TRP A 589 -0.46 17.93 -6.46
C TRP A 589 -1.48 16.80 -6.46
N THR A 590 -2.09 16.55 -5.32
CA THR A 590 -3.18 15.58 -5.20
C THR A 590 -4.45 16.23 -5.67
N THR A 591 -4.95 15.78 -6.81
CA THR A 591 -6.19 16.28 -7.41
C THR A 591 -7.29 15.22 -7.35
N PRO A 592 -8.57 15.60 -7.50
CA PRO A 592 -9.68 14.64 -7.57
C PRO A 592 -9.57 13.65 -8.72
N ILE A 593 -8.96 14.09 -9.81
CA ILE A 593 -8.75 13.29 -11.02
C ILE A 593 -7.47 12.46 -10.97
N GLY A 594 -6.72 12.51 -9.86
CA GLY A 594 -5.50 11.74 -9.63
C GLY A 594 -4.31 12.60 -9.23
N PRO A 595 -3.22 11.96 -8.78
CA PRO A 595 -2.01 12.66 -8.40
C PRO A 595 -1.27 13.17 -9.64
N LEU A 596 -0.83 14.43 -9.57
CA LEU A 596 0.07 15.05 -10.52
C LEU A 596 1.44 15.19 -9.88
N ARG A 597 2.48 14.93 -10.65
CA ARG A 597 3.87 15.13 -10.23
C ARG A 597 4.63 15.88 -11.30
N PHE A 598 5.20 17.01 -10.93
CA PHE A 598 6.05 17.84 -11.77
C PHE A 598 7.47 17.76 -11.22
N ASN A 599 8.42 17.29 -12.01
CA ASN A 599 9.83 17.25 -11.64
C ASN A 599 10.61 18.23 -12.50
N PHE A 600 11.43 19.05 -11.85
CA PHE A 600 12.39 19.95 -12.49
C PHE A 600 13.78 19.50 -12.08
N SER A 601 14.55 19.01 -13.03
CA SER A 601 15.81 18.30 -12.81
C SER A 601 16.97 19.03 -13.47
N HIS A 602 18.15 18.92 -12.86
CA HIS A 602 19.41 19.36 -13.44
C HIS A 602 20.46 18.27 -13.25
N ALA A 603 21.05 17.82 -14.35
CA ALA A 603 22.14 16.85 -14.33
C ALA A 603 23.44 17.55 -13.90
N VAL A 604 23.91 17.24 -12.69
CA VAL A 604 25.16 17.78 -12.13
C VAL A 604 26.38 16.95 -12.51
N LYS A 605 26.16 15.67 -12.89
CA LYS A 605 27.16 14.79 -13.45
C LYS A 605 26.55 13.95 -14.54
N LYS A 606 27.11 14.04 -15.74
CA LYS A 606 26.67 13.35 -16.96
C LYS A 606 27.86 13.14 -17.90
N GLU A 607 27.66 12.34 -18.93
CA GLU A 607 28.54 12.23 -20.09
C GLU A 607 28.00 13.08 -21.26
N ASP A 608 28.85 13.40 -22.21
CA ASP A 608 28.50 14.25 -23.35
C ASP A 608 27.42 13.62 -24.26
N TYR A 609 27.33 12.28 -24.26
CA TYR A 609 26.36 11.51 -25.03
C TYR A 609 25.04 11.23 -24.27
N ASP A 610 24.95 11.60 -23.00
CA ASP A 610 23.72 11.41 -22.23
C ASP A 610 22.63 12.37 -22.71
N LYS A 611 21.39 11.88 -22.80
CA LYS A 611 20.22 12.67 -23.22
C LYS A 611 19.46 13.16 -22.00
N GLU A 612 19.44 14.49 -21.82
CA GLU A 612 18.84 15.12 -20.65
C GLU A 612 17.35 15.43 -20.85
N GLN A 613 16.58 15.25 -19.78
CA GLN A 613 15.19 15.70 -19.67
C GLN A 613 15.04 16.56 -18.42
N THR A 614 15.07 17.88 -18.57
CA THR A 614 15.03 18.81 -17.44
C THR A 614 13.66 18.94 -16.78
N PHE A 615 12.60 18.56 -17.49
CA PHE A 615 11.22 18.60 -17.02
C PHE A 615 10.53 17.25 -17.27
N ASP A 616 9.87 16.73 -16.25
CA ASP A 616 9.02 15.55 -16.33
C ASP A 616 7.68 15.82 -15.65
N LEU A 617 6.60 15.47 -16.32
CA LEU A 617 5.24 15.52 -15.80
C LEU A 617 4.60 14.14 -15.89
N THR A 618 4.15 13.67 -14.77
CA THR A 618 3.37 12.43 -14.70
C THR A 618 1.97 12.72 -14.15
N ILE A 619 0.96 12.26 -14.85
CA ILE A 619 -0.45 12.34 -14.49
C ILE A 619 -1.04 10.94 -14.58
N SER A 620 -1.68 10.47 -13.52
CA SER A 620 -2.41 9.20 -13.52
C SER A 620 -3.79 9.39 -12.89
N THR A 621 -4.82 9.15 -13.66
CA THR A 621 -6.21 9.26 -13.20
C THR A 621 -6.91 7.90 -13.26
N LYS A 622 -7.78 7.65 -12.28
CA LYS A 622 -8.71 6.52 -12.28
C LYS A 622 -10.11 7.06 -11.97
N PHE A 623 -11.07 6.76 -12.77
CA PHE A 623 -12.48 7.13 -12.61
C PHE A 623 -13.30 5.91 -12.20
#